data_874315e0d5262b794c99dbfb5e1b2b35
#
_entry.id   874315e0d5262b794c99dbfb5e1b2b35
#
_cell.length_a   1.000
_cell.length_b   1.000
_cell.length_c   1.000
_cell.angle_alpha   90.00
_cell.angle_beta   90.00
_cell.angle_gamma   90.00
#
_symmetry.space_group_name_H-M   'P 1'
#
loop_
_entity.id
_entity.type
_entity.pdbx_description
1 polymer ?
#
loop_
_entity_poly.entity_id
_entity_poly.type
_entity_poly.pdbx_seq_one_letter_code
_entity_poly.pdbx_strand_id
1 'polypeptide(L)'
;RTRKSTLSEAPPSTASRTAFCIVATLIWYICAHSSSATSQVRGPIAKPPAIRRLRRNVATACATVAAVALVALAPGAFAAGHSLRFFGTGTGDIDRVKMVFQMTPGTEAPAEMNTWFPQFKALWMAENTTNTMHNILTLRGAQVRDAQVWANYIDEAIDLYAGQAEVKFQAHHWPVWGNARIVEYLQKQRDVYKYMHDQTLRVMKEGRTGTELAEVMELPPSQQDNWATRGYYGTMSHNTKAIYQRYMGWYDGNPANLNALPPVPAAKKYVEYMGGEAAVLTRARADYGKGEYRWVAEAAKQVVFANPDNREAKLLLADALEQMGYQAESGPWRSIYLQGAWELRNGLPQGLPVSTASPDVIRAMPPAMLFDYLSVRLDG
;
A
#
# COMPACT_ATOMS: atom_id res chain seq x y z
N ARG A 1 24.05 -6.03 52.34
CA ARG A 1 22.59 -5.85 52.55
C ARG A 1 22.01 -5.20 51.27
N THR A 2 21.47 -6.00 50.40
CA THR A 2 20.82 -5.63 49.13
C THR A 2 19.35 -5.32 49.38
N ARG A 3 18.93 -4.10 49.05
CA ARG A 3 17.52 -3.71 49.01
C ARG A 3 16.92 -4.12 47.66
N LYS A 4 15.93 -4.98 47.65
CA LYS A 4 15.03 -5.23 46.50
C LYS A 4 14.01 -4.09 46.44
N SER A 5 13.98 -3.35 45.36
CA SER A 5 12.91 -2.42 45.04
C SER A 5 11.90 -3.12 44.13
N THR A 6 10.69 -3.31 44.62
CA THR A 6 9.52 -3.74 43.85
C THR A 6 9.00 -2.57 43.03
N LEU A 7 9.11 -2.63 41.70
CA LEU A 7 8.44 -1.72 40.79
C LEU A 7 7.01 -2.20 40.56
N SER A 8 6.02 -1.39 40.93
CA SER A 8 4.61 -1.61 40.60
C SER A 8 4.40 -1.26 39.14
N GLU A 9 3.90 -2.20 38.34
CA GLU A 9 3.50 -1.97 36.97
C GLU A 9 2.23 -1.11 36.94
N ALA A 10 2.29 0.01 36.19
CA ALA A 10 1.14 0.82 35.89
C ALA A 10 0.26 0.15 34.81
N PRO A 11 -1.07 0.24 34.87
CA PRO A 11 -1.94 -0.39 33.86
C PRO A 11 -1.79 0.29 32.50
N PRO A 12 -1.92 -0.48 31.38
CA PRO A 12 -1.75 0.05 30.03
C PRO A 12 -2.76 1.16 29.71
N SER A 13 -2.30 2.19 28.99
CA SER A 13 -3.11 3.35 28.60
C SER A 13 -4.26 3.00 27.66
N THR A 14 -5.32 3.82 27.66
CA THR A 14 -6.52 3.64 26.82
C THR A 14 -6.21 3.57 25.32
N ALA A 15 -5.18 4.27 24.85
CA ALA A 15 -4.73 4.24 23.44
C ALA A 15 -4.15 2.88 23.03
N SER A 16 -3.43 2.21 23.95
CA SER A 16 -2.95 0.84 23.76
C SER A 16 -4.10 -0.16 23.66
N ARG A 17 -5.17 0.04 24.44
CA ARG A 17 -6.38 -0.80 24.38
C ARG A 17 -7.17 -0.63 23.08
N THR A 18 -7.24 0.58 22.53
CA THR A 18 -7.96 0.86 21.28
C THR A 18 -7.22 0.30 20.07
N ALA A 19 -5.91 0.42 20.01
CA ALA A 19 -5.09 -0.21 18.97
C ALA A 19 -5.18 -1.76 19.04
N PHE A 20 -5.20 -2.32 20.25
CA PHE A 20 -5.41 -3.75 20.47
C PHE A 20 -6.77 -4.22 19.94
N CYS A 21 -7.84 -3.48 20.22
CA CYS A 21 -9.17 -3.81 19.71
C CYS A 21 -9.26 -3.74 18.19
N ILE A 22 -8.64 -2.76 17.53
CA ILE A 22 -8.68 -2.62 16.07
C ILE A 22 -7.93 -3.77 15.37
N VAL A 23 -6.74 -4.10 15.82
CA VAL A 23 -5.96 -5.20 15.26
C VAL A 23 -6.58 -6.55 15.57
N ALA A 24 -7.06 -6.77 16.80
CA ALA A 24 -7.76 -7.99 17.18
C ALA A 24 -9.10 -8.14 16.43
N THR A 25 -9.82 -7.05 16.18
CA THR A 25 -11.06 -7.04 15.40
C THR A 25 -10.78 -7.34 13.92
N LEU A 26 -9.71 -6.79 13.35
CA LEU A 26 -9.30 -7.06 11.96
C LEU A 26 -8.90 -8.54 11.77
N ILE A 27 -8.17 -9.09 12.72
CA ILE A 27 -7.76 -10.50 12.72
C ILE A 27 -8.97 -11.41 12.95
N TRP A 28 -9.87 -11.05 13.87
CA TRP A 28 -11.11 -11.77 14.08
C TRP A 28 -12.02 -11.73 12.85
N TYR A 29 -12.13 -10.58 12.18
CA TYR A 29 -12.88 -10.42 10.93
C TYR A 29 -12.31 -11.30 9.81
N ILE A 30 -10.99 -11.34 9.65
CA ILE A 30 -10.30 -12.20 8.66
C ILE A 30 -10.51 -13.69 8.98
N CYS A 31 -10.39 -14.08 10.26
CA CYS A 31 -10.60 -15.45 10.69
C CYS A 31 -12.08 -15.88 10.63
N ALA A 32 -13.02 -15.01 10.97
CA ALA A 32 -14.45 -15.29 10.94
C ALA A 32 -15.00 -15.42 9.51
N HIS A 33 -14.53 -14.59 8.57
CA HIS A 33 -14.99 -14.63 7.18
C HIS A 33 -14.35 -15.75 6.35
N SER A 34 -13.16 -16.22 6.72
CA SER A 34 -12.58 -17.45 6.13
C SER A 34 -13.39 -18.71 6.49
N SER A 35 -14.16 -18.68 7.57
CA SER A 35 -15.05 -19.79 7.95
C SER A 35 -16.41 -19.78 7.24
N SER A 36 -16.89 -18.61 6.77
CA SER A 36 -18.18 -18.49 6.05
C SER A 36 -18.11 -18.90 4.59
N ALA A 37 -16.96 -18.76 3.94
CA ALA A 37 -16.76 -19.17 2.53
C ALA A 37 -16.89 -20.69 2.30
N THR A 38 -16.89 -21.51 3.36
CA THR A 38 -17.06 -22.98 3.27
C THR A 38 -18.49 -23.47 3.50
N SER A 39 -19.44 -22.58 3.74
CA SER A 39 -20.84 -22.98 4.02
C SER A 39 -21.71 -23.15 2.77
N GLN A 40 -21.23 -22.83 1.58
CA GLN A 40 -22.00 -22.96 0.33
C GLN A 40 -21.83 -24.29 -0.43
N VAL A 41 -21.01 -25.21 0.07
CA VAL A 41 -20.96 -26.58 -0.49
C VAL A 41 -21.86 -27.48 0.35
N ARG A 42 -23.10 -27.65 -0.07
CA ARG A 42 -24.05 -28.59 0.53
C ARG A 42 -23.68 -30.03 0.12
N GLY A 43 -23.09 -30.78 1.05
CA GLY A 43 -22.93 -32.23 1.01
C GLY A 43 -22.28 -32.72 2.29
N PRO A 44 -22.68 -33.88 2.87
CA PRO A 44 -22.11 -34.39 4.10
C PRO A 44 -20.77 -35.08 3.83
N ILE A 45 -19.71 -34.31 3.66
CA ILE A 45 -18.34 -34.83 3.64
C ILE A 45 -17.77 -34.63 5.03
N ALA A 46 -17.50 -35.71 5.72
CA ALA A 46 -16.82 -35.70 7.01
C ALA A 46 -15.44 -35.07 6.85
N LYS A 47 -15.22 -33.93 7.52
CA LYS A 47 -13.96 -33.18 7.45
C LYS A 47 -12.84 -33.98 8.14
N PRO A 48 -11.71 -34.26 7.48
CA PRO A 48 -10.60 -34.97 8.09
C PRO A 48 -10.11 -34.28 9.38
N PRO A 49 -9.72 -35.00 10.42
CA PRO A 49 -9.24 -34.40 11.69
C PRO A 49 -8.02 -33.50 11.51
N ALA A 50 -7.22 -33.71 10.46
CA ALA A 50 -6.10 -32.83 10.09
C ALA A 50 -6.50 -31.40 9.79
N ILE A 51 -7.65 -31.15 9.16
CA ILE A 51 -8.12 -29.79 8.83
C ILE A 51 -8.54 -29.02 10.11
N ARG A 52 -9.10 -29.70 11.12
CA ARG A 52 -9.42 -29.05 12.40
C ARG A 52 -8.17 -28.65 13.18
N ARG A 53 -7.16 -29.50 13.17
CA ARG A 53 -5.86 -29.22 13.82
C ARG A 53 -5.14 -28.06 13.16
N LEU A 54 -5.11 -28.04 11.83
CA LEU A 54 -4.49 -27.00 11.04
C LEU A 54 -5.19 -25.63 11.22
N ARG A 55 -6.54 -25.59 11.28
CA ARG A 55 -7.30 -24.36 11.57
C ARG A 55 -7.01 -23.78 12.96
N ARG A 56 -6.89 -24.62 13.97
CA ARG A 56 -6.47 -24.20 15.31
C ARG A 56 -5.07 -23.60 15.28
N ASN A 57 -4.15 -24.24 14.57
CA ASN A 57 -2.75 -23.79 14.47
C ASN A 57 -2.63 -22.44 13.76
N VAL A 58 -3.42 -22.20 12.70
CA VAL A 58 -3.42 -20.90 11.99
C VAL A 58 -4.03 -19.80 12.86
N ALA A 59 -5.12 -20.07 13.58
CA ALA A 59 -5.70 -19.10 14.50
C ALA A 59 -4.70 -18.70 15.61
N THR A 60 -3.95 -19.69 16.12
CA THR A 60 -2.89 -19.45 17.10
C THR A 60 -1.73 -18.67 16.49
N ALA A 61 -1.28 -19.01 15.28
CA ALA A 61 -0.23 -18.29 14.57
C ALA A 61 -0.64 -16.84 14.27
N CYS A 62 -1.87 -16.61 13.82
CA CYS A 62 -2.39 -15.25 13.60
C CYS A 62 -2.45 -14.42 14.89
N ALA A 63 -2.88 -15.03 16.00
CA ALA A 63 -2.89 -14.37 17.30
C ALA A 63 -1.47 -14.03 17.80
N THR A 64 -0.50 -14.90 17.51
CA THR A 64 0.90 -14.70 17.89
C THR A 64 1.55 -13.60 17.04
N VAL A 65 1.26 -13.53 15.74
CA VAL A 65 1.74 -12.42 14.86
C VAL A 65 1.19 -11.09 15.33
N ALA A 66 -0.09 -11.03 15.74
CA ALA A 66 -0.67 -9.83 16.32
C ALA A 66 0.03 -9.43 17.63
N ALA A 67 0.40 -10.41 18.46
CA ALA A 67 1.16 -10.17 19.69
C ALA A 67 2.57 -9.64 19.40
N VAL A 68 3.24 -10.14 18.35
CA VAL A 68 4.58 -9.67 17.93
C VAL A 68 4.51 -8.25 17.37
N ALA A 69 3.53 -7.94 16.53
CA ALA A 69 3.32 -6.58 16.02
C ALA A 69 3.02 -5.61 17.18
N LEU A 70 2.32 -6.05 18.22
CA LEU A 70 2.04 -5.26 19.41
C LEU A 70 3.26 -5.08 20.33
N VAL A 71 4.12 -6.08 20.45
CA VAL A 71 5.39 -5.98 21.21
C VAL A 71 6.33 -5.02 20.48
N ALA A 72 6.37 -5.01 19.16
CA ALA A 72 7.12 -4.05 18.36
C ALA A 72 6.58 -2.61 18.47
N LEU A 73 5.29 -2.44 18.82
CA LEU A 73 4.62 -1.14 18.97
C LEU A 73 4.49 -0.71 20.46
N ALA A 74 4.81 -1.56 21.42
CA ALA A 74 4.72 -1.23 22.84
C ALA A 74 5.89 -0.32 23.28
N PRO A 75 5.61 0.90 23.77
CA PRO A 75 6.66 1.83 24.20
C PRO A 75 7.61 1.27 25.28
N GLY A 76 7.14 0.30 26.07
CA GLY A 76 7.90 -0.35 27.11
C GLY A 76 8.98 -1.33 26.64
N ALA A 77 8.83 -1.91 25.46
CA ALA A 77 9.84 -2.82 24.89
C ALA A 77 11.10 -2.08 24.45
N PHE A 78 10.99 -0.80 24.11
CA PHE A 78 12.13 0.07 23.76
C PHE A 78 12.90 0.57 24.98
N ALA A 79 12.29 0.62 26.17
CA ALA A 79 12.94 1.08 27.39
C ALA A 79 13.97 0.09 27.95
N ALA A 80 13.94 -1.17 27.52
CA ALA A 80 14.86 -2.22 28.02
C ALA A 80 16.17 -2.34 27.21
N GLY A 81 16.46 -1.45 26.27
CA GLY A 81 17.73 -1.42 25.53
C GLY A 81 17.97 -2.60 24.57
N HIS A 82 16.98 -3.43 24.34
CA HIS A 82 17.06 -4.56 23.43
C HIS A 82 16.42 -4.20 22.09
N SER A 83 17.10 -3.35 21.30
CA SER A 83 16.74 -3.20 19.90
C SER A 83 17.18 -4.47 19.16
N LEU A 84 16.23 -5.33 18.83
CA LEU A 84 16.46 -6.43 17.90
C LEU A 84 16.69 -5.82 16.51
N ARG A 85 17.94 -5.54 16.18
CA ARG A 85 18.34 -5.14 14.84
C ARG A 85 18.60 -6.41 14.03
N PHE A 86 17.61 -6.86 13.30
CA PHE A 86 17.80 -7.95 12.33
C PHE A 86 18.22 -7.35 10.98
N PHE A 87 19.45 -7.65 10.58
CA PHE A 87 19.90 -7.48 9.20
C PHE A 87 20.00 -8.89 8.61
N GLY A 88 19.09 -9.24 7.70
CA GLY A 88 19.02 -10.59 7.13
C GLY A 88 17.96 -11.48 7.79
N THR A 89 18.28 -12.75 7.98
CA THR A 89 17.43 -13.72 8.70
C THR A 89 17.73 -13.73 10.18
N GLY A 90 16.69 -13.77 11.01
CA GLY A 90 16.79 -13.86 12.46
C GLY A 90 15.80 -14.87 13.04
N THR A 91 15.98 -15.26 14.30
CA THR A 91 15.04 -16.16 15.01
C THR A 91 14.61 -15.56 16.32
N GLY A 92 13.38 -15.86 16.74
CA GLY A 92 12.85 -15.50 18.06
C GLY A 92 11.83 -16.54 18.54
N ASP A 93 11.65 -16.64 19.85
CA ASP A 93 10.63 -17.46 20.48
C ASP A 93 9.71 -16.58 21.31
N ILE A 94 8.40 -16.64 21.05
CA ILE A 94 7.37 -15.97 21.84
C ILE A 94 6.34 -17.03 22.26
N ASP A 95 6.11 -17.17 23.55
CA ASP A 95 5.17 -18.14 24.11
C ASP A 95 5.38 -19.58 23.56
N ARG A 96 6.65 -19.98 23.42
CA ARG A 96 7.08 -21.29 22.86
C ARG A 96 6.75 -21.45 21.36
N VAL A 97 6.43 -20.38 20.67
CA VAL A 97 6.29 -20.38 19.22
C VAL A 97 7.59 -19.87 18.62
N LYS A 98 8.30 -20.76 17.92
CA LYS A 98 9.50 -20.39 17.17
C LYS A 98 9.12 -19.60 15.92
N MET A 99 9.79 -18.48 15.71
CA MET A 99 9.65 -17.65 14.52
C MET A 99 11.02 -17.44 13.88
N VAL A 100 11.03 -17.52 12.55
CA VAL A 100 12.21 -17.19 11.74
C VAL A 100 11.82 -15.99 10.87
N PHE A 101 12.61 -14.94 10.95
CA PHE A 101 12.34 -13.67 10.25
C PHE A 101 13.26 -13.54 9.04
N GLN A 102 12.69 -13.11 7.94
CA GLN A 102 13.38 -12.62 6.76
C GLN A 102 13.09 -11.12 6.65
N MET A 103 14.10 -10.27 6.85
CA MET A 103 13.96 -8.83 6.65
C MET A 103 13.89 -8.52 5.15
N THR A 104 12.92 -7.70 4.78
CA THR A 104 12.65 -7.33 3.38
C THR A 104 12.58 -5.81 3.18
N PRO A 105 13.63 -5.05 3.59
CA PRO A 105 13.62 -3.59 3.54
C PRO A 105 13.48 -3.08 2.11
N GLY A 106 12.74 -1.98 1.95
CA GLY A 106 12.53 -1.35 0.65
C GLY A 106 11.43 -2.00 -0.20
N THR A 107 10.73 -3.00 0.34
CA THR A 107 9.51 -3.56 -0.24
C THR A 107 8.30 -2.71 0.16
N GLU A 108 7.27 -3.26 0.83
CA GLU A 108 6.09 -2.50 1.24
C GLU A 108 6.43 -1.36 2.20
N ALA A 109 7.29 -1.63 3.16
CA ALA A 109 7.77 -0.66 4.14
C ALA A 109 9.29 -0.67 4.28
N PRO A 110 9.91 0.39 4.84
CA PRO A 110 11.35 0.41 5.12
C PRO A 110 11.83 -0.71 6.04
N ALA A 111 10.96 -1.20 6.92
CA ALA A 111 11.24 -2.26 7.89
C ALA A 111 10.30 -3.47 7.73
N GLU A 112 9.93 -3.77 6.50
CA GLU A 112 9.08 -4.93 6.19
C GLU A 112 9.80 -6.25 6.47
N MET A 113 9.04 -7.29 6.86
CA MET A 113 9.59 -8.61 7.10
C MET A 113 8.59 -9.73 6.80
N ASN A 114 9.07 -10.86 6.32
CA ASN A 114 8.35 -12.12 6.26
C ASN A 114 8.64 -12.93 7.52
N THR A 115 7.71 -13.79 7.93
CA THR A 115 7.88 -14.64 9.13
C THR A 115 7.51 -16.08 8.82
N TRP A 116 8.43 -16.99 9.09
CA TRP A 116 8.22 -18.42 9.02
C TRP A 116 7.96 -19.02 10.40
N PHE A 117 6.93 -19.81 10.52
CA PHE A 117 6.53 -20.53 11.74
C PHE A 117 6.76 -22.06 11.53
N PRO A 118 7.94 -22.60 11.89
CA PRO A 118 8.29 -24.00 11.58
C PRO A 118 7.32 -25.02 12.16
N GLN A 119 6.86 -24.82 13.39
CA GLN A 119 5.95 -25.75 14.07
C GLN A 119 4.59 -25.89 13.38
N PHE A 120 4.17 -24.86 12.64
CA PHE A 120 2.88 -24.80 11.95
C PHE A 120 3.01 -24.96 10.44
N LYS A 121 4.24 -25.02 9.92
CA LYS A 121 4.54 -24.95 8.49
C LYS A 121 3.79 -23.78 7.81
N ALA A 122 3.78 -22.65 8.49
CA ALA A 122 3.02 -21.47 8.12
C ALA A 122 3.98 -20.33 7.75
N LEU A 123 3.76 -19.73 6.59
CA LEU A 123 4.53 -18.62 6.07
C LEU A 123 3.69 -17.35 6.07
N TRP A 124 4.08 -16.36 6.87
CA TRP A 124 3.56 -15.01 6.84
C TRP A 124 4.38 -14.15 5.89
N MET A 125 3.73 -13.56 4.91
CA MET A 125 4.39 -12.76 3.87
C MET A 125 4.07 -11.26 3.98
N ALA A 126 3.62 -10.81 5.14
CA ALA A 126 3.24 -9.43 5.38
C ALA A 126 2.40 -8.85 4.23
N GLU A 127 2.85 -7.81 3.54
CA GLU A 127 2.22 -7.28 2.33
C GLU A 127 3.02 -7.59 1.05
N ASN A 128 4.12 -8.36 1.19
CA ASN A 128 4.99 -8.70 0.05
C ASN A 128 4.29 -9.55 -1.01
N THR A 129 3.25 -10.31 -0.65
CA THR A 129 2.52 -11.16 -1.60
C THR A 129 1.02 -11.18 -1.30
N THR A 130 0.33 -10.09 -1.57
CA THR A 130 -1.14 -10.01 -1.48
C THR A 130 -1.83 -10.74 -2.64
N ASN A 131 -3.12 -11.08 -2.52
CA ASN A 131 -3.86 -11.79 -3.59
C ASN A 131 -4.26 -10.86 -4.76
N THR A 132 -3.57 -9.78 -4.94
CA THR A 132 -3.64 -8.84 -6.07
C THR A 132 -2.28 -8.17 -6.20
N MET A 133 -2.03 -7.50 -7.31
CA MET A 133 -0.84 -6.67 -7.48
C MET A 133 -0.82 -5.56 -6.44
N HIS A 134 0.24 -5.50 -5.65
CA HIS A 134 0.45 -4.39 -4.72
C HIS A 134 0.98 -3.15 -5.44
N ASN A 135 0.74 -1.96 -4.91
CA ASN A 135 1.30 -0.76 -5.48
C ASN A 135 2.78 -0.56 -5.08
N ILE A 136 3.56 0.00 -6.00
CA ILE A 136 4.97 0.37 -5.79
C ILE A 136 5.11 1.79 -5.22
N LEU A 137 4.07 2.61 -5.30
CA LEU A 137 3.99 3.94 -4.71
C LEU A 137 2.63 4.17 -4.06
N THR A 138 2.63 4.65 -2.84
CA THR A 138 1.40 5.06 -2.16
C THR A 138 1.13 6.54 -2.41
N LEU A 139 -0.04 6.90 -2.94
CA LEU A 139 -0.36 8.27 -3.35
C LEU A 139 -0.65 9.24 -2.18
N ARG A 140 -0.65 8.75 -0.95
CA ARG A 140 -0.74 9.58 0.26
C ARG A 140 0.60 10.13 0.75
N GLY A 141 1.69 9.84 0.03
CA GLY A 141 3.05 10.20 0.39
C GLY A 141 3.81 9.05 1.04
N ALA A 142 4.82 8.57 0.33
CA ALA A 142 5.80 7.57 0.79
C ALA A 142 6.97 7.57 -0.18
N GLN A 143 8.10 7.00 0.24
CA GLN A 143 9.18 6.70 -0.69
C GLN A 143 8.72 5.65 -1.71
N VAL A 144 9.22 5.77 -2.94
CA VAL A 144 8.96 4.77 -3.97
C VAL A 144 9.62 3.45 -3.58
N ARG A 145 8.86 2.38 -3.55
CA ARG A 145 9.29 1.03 -3.24
C ARG A 145 10.16 0.46 -4.36
N ASP A 146 10.96 -0.56 -4.05
CA ASP A 146 11.85 -1.19 -5.01
C ASP A 146 11.27 -2.49 -5.55
N ALA A 147 10.78 -2.48 -6.78
CA ALA A 147 10.17 -3.66 -7.40
C ALA A 147 11.19 -4.79 -7.65
N GLN A 148 12.46 -4.46 -7.92
CA GLN A 148 13.52 -5.47 -8.10
C GLN A 148 13.85 -6.16 -6.78
N VAL A 149 14.08 -5.37 -5.74
CA VAL A 149 14.37 -5.89 -4.40
C VAL A 149 13.18 -6.69 -3.86
N TRP A 150 11.96 -6.25 -4.15
CA TRP A 150 10.74 -6.97 -3.82
C TRP A 150 10.69 -8.36 -4.44
N ALA A 151 10.97 -8.46 -5.74
CA ALA A 151 11.05 -9.75 -6.42
C ALA A 151 12.14 -10.65 -5.82
N ASN A 152 13.32 -10.10 -5.52
CA ASN A 152 14.43 -10.84 -4.95
C ASN A 152 14.08 -11.42 -3.57
N TYR A 153 13.39 -10.68 -2.70
CA TYR A 153 12.99 -11.19 -1.40
C TYR A 153 11.86 -12.24 -1.48
N ILE A 154 11.00 -12.17 -2.48
CA ILE A 154 10.04 -13.26 -2.73
C ILE A 154 10.78 -14.52 -3.19
N ASP A 155 11.77 -14.38 -4.05
CA ASP A 155 12.61 -15.49 -4.53
C ASP A 155 13.37 -16.14 -3.36
N GLU A 156 14.01 -15.35 -2.52
CA GLU A 156 14.64 -15.83 -1.29
C GLU A 156 13.66 -16.56 -0.35
N ALA A 157 12.43 -16.04 -0.20
CA ALA A 157 11.39 -16.71 0.59
C ALA A 157 10.95 -18.04 0.00
N ILE A 158 10.96 -18.18 -1.33
CA ILE A 158 10.69 -19.44 -2.02
C ILE A 158 11.77 -20.47 -1.63
N ASP A 159 13.03 -20.10 -1.72
CA ASP A 159 14.15 -20.97 -1.40
C ASP A 159 14.18 -21.37 0.08
N LEU A 160 13.95 -20.42 0.97
CA LEU A 160 14.04 -20.65 2.41
C LEU A 160 12.86 -21.44 2.98
N TYR A 161 11.63 -21.18 2.52
CA TYR A 161 10.44 -21.61 3.24
C TYR A 161 9.40 -22.33 2.39
N ALA A 162 9.26 -21.99 1.10
CA ALA A 162 8.10 -22.44 0.33
C ALA A 162 8.01 -23.94 0.18
N GLY A 163 9.15 -24.65 0.08
CA GLY A 163 9.20 -26.12 -0.01
C GLY A 163 8.61 -26.84 1.21
N GLN A 164 8.52 -26.17 2.36
CA GLN A 164 8.01 -26.73 3.62
C GLN A 164 6.63 -26.16 4.01
N ALA A 165 6.17 -25.08 3.38
CA ALA A 165 4.95 -24.40 3.76
C ALA A 165 3.70 -25.19 3.40
N GLU A 166 2.80 -25.37 4.35
CA GLU A 166 1.46 -25.96 4.15
C GLU A 166 0.37 -24.89 4.09
N VAL A 167 0.65 -23.71 4.64
CA VAL A 167 -0.19 -22.50 4.55
C VAL A 167 0.67 -21.27 4.40
N LYS A 168 0.29 -20.39 3.49
CA LYS A 168 0.82 -19.05 3.33
C LYS A 168 -0.30 -18.04 3.63
N PHE A 169 -0.01 -17.00 4.38
CA PHE A 169 -0.95 -15.93 4.70
C PHE A 169 -0.24 -14.57 4.71
N GLN A 170 -1.01 -13.51 4.65
CA GLN A 170 -0.52 -12.13 4.49
C GLN A 170 -1.51 -11.14 5.08
N ALA A 171 -1.11 -9.89 5.16
CA ALA A 171 -2.03 -8.78 5.32
C ALA A 171 -2.92 -8.67 4.07
N HIS A 172 -4.18 -8.35 4.26
CA HIS A 172 -5.20 -8.30 3.22
C HIS A 172 -5.46 -9.68 2.56
N HIS A 173 -6.70 -9.94 2.18
CA HIS A 173 -7.14 -11.17 1.53
C HIS A 173 -7.01 -12.45 2.39
N TRP A 174 -7.29 -13.58 1.79
CA TRP A 174 -7.37 -14.90 2.42
C TRP A 174 -6.07 -15.71 2.28
N PRO A 175 -5.87 -16.69 3.17
CA PRO A 175 -4.71 -17.58 3.08
C PRO A 175 -4.73 -18.48 1.84
N VAL A 176 -3.54 -18.92 1.43
CA VAL A 176 -3.32 -19.96 0.41
C VAL A 176 -2.89 -21.25 1.09
N TRP A 177 -3.53 -22.35 0.74
CA TRP A 177 -3.33 -23.67 1.33
C TRP A 177 -2.79 -24.66 0.31
N GLY A 178 -1.89 -25.53 0.76
CA GLY A 178 -1.26 -26.59 -0.04
C GLY A 178 0.04 -26.14 -0.68
N ASN A 179 1.08 -26.94 -0.46
CA ASN A 179 2.46 -26.59 -0.81
C ASN A 179 2.64 -26.22 -2.28
N ALA A 180 2.20 -27.06 -3.21
CA ALA A 180 2.34 -26.81 -4.65
C ALA A 180 1.69 -25.47 -5.08
N ARG A 181 0.51 -25.16 -4.53
CA ARG A 181 -0.18 -23.90 -4.80
C ARG A 181 0.55 -22.68 -4.21
N ILE A 182 1.18 -22.86 -3.04
CA ILE A 182 1.97 -21.79 -2.41
C ILE A 182 3.19 -21.48 -3.25
N VAL A 183 3.92 -22.50 -3.69
CA VAL A 183 5.10 -22.34 -4.55
C VAL A 183 4.72 -21.64 -5.85
N GLU A 184 3.70 -22.11 -6.57
CA GLU A 184 3.21 -21.48 -7.80
C GLU A 184 2.80 -20.02 -7.56
N TYR A 185 2.07 -19.76 -6.47
CA TYR A 185 1.62 -18.43 -6.12
C TYR A 185 2.79 -17.47 -5.89
N LEU A 186 3.80 -17.88 -5.13
CA LEU A 186 4.97 -17.05 -4.83
C LEU A 186 5.81 -16.81 -6.10
N GLN A 187 5.98 -17.83 -6.95
CA GLN A 187 6.66 -17.67 -8.23
C GLN A 187 5.97 -16.63 -9.12
N LYS A 188 4.65 -16.68 -9.25
CA LYS A 188 3.91 -15.70 -10.05
C LYS A 188 3.98 -14.29 -9.48
N GLN A 189 3.93 -14.14 -8.15
CA GLN A 189 4.12 -12.84 -7.49
C GLN A 189 5.53 -12.29 -7.71
N ARG A 190 6.57 -13.11 -7.56
CA ARG A 190 7.96 -12.74 -7.88
C ARG A 190 8.07 -12.27 -9.32
N ASP A 191 7.56 -13.06 -10.25
CA ASP A 191 7.69 -12.84 -11.68
C ASP A 191 7.00 -11.55 -12.13
N VAL A 192 5.84 -11.19 -11.55
CA VAL A 192 5.16 -9.96 -11.92
C VAL A 192 5.95 -8.72 -11.50
N TYR A 193 6.54 -8.69 -10.30
CA TYR A 193 7.36 -7.55 -9.87
C TYR A 193 8.66 -7.46 -10.66
N LYS A 194 9.31 -8.60 -10.93
CA LYS A 194 10.50 -8.66 -11.76
C LYS A 194 10.22 -8.18 -13.19
N TYR A 195 9.12 -8.66 -13.78
CA TYR A 195 8.69 -8.24 -15.11
C TYR A 195 8.41 -6.74 -15.18
N MET A 196 7.62 -6.21 -14.24
CA MET A 196 7.33 -4.77 -14.20
C MET A 196 8.61 -3.93 -14.13
N HIS A 197 9.53 -4.31 -13.26
CA HIS A 197 10.82 -3.64 -13.12
C HIS A 197 11.61 -3.67 -14.43
N ASP A 198 11.89 -4.86 -14.93
CA ASP A 198 12.81 -5.04 -16.07
C ASP A 198 12.24 -4.44 -17.37
N GLN A 199 10.94 -4.62 -17.61
CA GLN A 199 10.31 -4.06 -18.81
C GLN A 199 10.18 -2.54 -18.72
N THR A 200 9.93 -1.98 -17.54
CA THR A 200 9.99 -0.52 -17.36
C THR A 200 11.37 0.01 -17.74
N LEU A 201 12.46 -0.58 -17.22
CA LEU A 201 13.81 -0.15 -17.56
C LEU A 201 14.14 -0.35 -19.04
N ARG A 202 13.67 -1.45 -19.63
CA ARG A 202 13.87 -1.71 -21.06
C ARG A 202 13.26 -0.59 -21.92
N VAL A 203 12.00 -0.23 -21.65
CA VAL A 203 11.29 0.79 -22.43
C VAL A 203 11.77 2.21 -22.10
N MET A 204 12.23 2.47 -20.86
CA MET A 204 12.91 3.71 -20.50
C MET A 204 14.13 3.99 -21.37
N LYS A 205 14.90 2.95 -21.75
CA LYS A 205 16.06 3.09 -22.66
C LYS A 205 15.68 3.54 -24.06
N GLU A 206 14.41 3.44 -24.43
CA GLU A 206 13.87 3.97 -25.69
C GLU A 206 13.57 5.49 -25.59
N GLY A 207 13.83 6.12 -24.45
CA GLY A 207 13.60 7.55 -24.23
C GLY A 207 12.16 7.91 -23.84
N ARG A 208 11.33 6.94 -23.48
CA ARG A 208 9.91 7.19 -23.08
C ARG A 208 9.81 7.73 -21.67
N THR A 209 8.89 8.64 -21.47
CA THR A 209 8.52 9.20 -20.16
C THR A 209 7.65 8.21 -19.36
N GLY A 210 7.48 8.46 -18.07
CA GLY A 210 6.65 7.62 -17.21
C GLY A 210 5.18 7.55 -17.66
N THR A 211 4.64 8.61 -18.25
CA THR A 211 3.27 8.63 -18.80
C THR A 211 3.16 7.79 -20.06
N GLU A 212 4.13 7.87 -20.99
CA GLU A 212 4.16 7.05 -22.20
C GLU A 212 4.36 5.56 -21.89
N LEU A 213 5.22 5.25 -20.93
CA LEU A 213 5.42 3.89 -20.44
C LEU A 213 4.10 3.26 -19.95
N ALA A 214 3.32 4.03 -19.21
CA ALA A 214 2.06 3.57 -18.63
C ALA A 214 0.98 3.23 -19.66
N GLU A 215 1.11 3.75 -20.90
CA GLU A 215 0.17 3.44 -22.00
C GLU A 215 0.55 2.18 -22.79
N VAL A 216 1.80 1.73 -22.67
CA VAL A 216 2.32 0.60 -23.51
C VAL A 216 2.66 -0.64 -22.68
N MET A 217 2.70 -0.50 -21.35
CA MET A 217 3.07 -1.61 -20.48
C MET A 217 1.86 -2.47 -20.13
N GLU A 218 1.92 -3.75 -20.49
CA GLU A 218 0.89 -4.75 -20.21
C GLU A 218 1.48 -5.96 -19.49
N LEU A 219 0.62 -6.70 -18.78
CA LEU A 219 1.02 -8.01 -18.23
C LEU A 219 1.26 -9.01 -19.36
N PRO A 220 2.29 -9.86 -19.22
CA PRO A 220 2.50 -10.95 -20.20
C PRO A 220 1.33 -11.95 -20.12
N PRO A 221 1.03 -12.67 -21.21
CA PRO A 221 -0.07 -13.63 -21.25
C PRO A 221 -0.06 -14.64 -20.11
N SER A 222 1.13 -15.09 -19.67
CA SER A 222 1.31 -16.01 -18.55
C SER A 222 0.85 -15.47 -17.19
N GLN A 223 0.63 -14.15 -17.07
CA GLN A 223 0.21 -13.47 -15.84
C GLN A 223 -1.21 -12.88 -15.92
N GLN A 224 -1.78 -12.73 -17.13
CA GLN A 224 -3.07 -12.07 -17.33
C GLN A 224 -4.23 -12.83 -16.67
N ASP A 225 -4.21 -14.15 -16.71
CA ASP A 225 -5.28 -15.00 -16.14
C ASP A 225 -5.08 -15.34 -14.66
N ASN A 226 -3.97 -14.89 -14.06
CA ASN A 226 -3.70 -15.18 -12.66
C ASN A 226 -4.36 -14.16 -11.74
N TRP A 227 -5.29 -14.62 -10.91
CA TRP A 227 -5.99 -13.75 -9.96
C TRP A 227 -5.02 -12.98 -9.05
N ALA A 228 -3.97 -13.60 -8.56
CA ALA A 228 -3.05 -13.00 -7.59
C ALA A 228 -2.13 -11.91 -8.17
N THR A 229 -2.04 -11.79 -9.49
CA THR A 229 -1.24 -10.77 -10.19
C THR A 229 -2.09 -9.70 -10.89
N ARG A 230 -3.41 -9.75 -10.71
CA ARG A 230 -4.34 -8.75 -11.28
C ARG A 230 -4.14 -7.38 -10.65
N GLY A 231 -4.37 -6.36 -11.45
CA GLY A 231 -4.49 -5.00 -10.97
C GLY A 231 -5.73 -4.81 -10.09
N TYR A 232 -5.54 -4.21 -8.94
CA TYR A 232 -6.61 -3.81 -8.02
C TYR A 232 -6.12 -2.72 -7.06
N TYR A 233 -5.06 -2.98 -6.27
CA TYR A 233 -4.42 -1.98 -5.41
C TYR A 233 -3.30 -1.26 -6.17
N GLY A 234 -2.34 -2.01 -6.73
CA GLY A 234 -1.48 -1.55 -7.80
C GLY A 234 -2.05 -1.94 -9.16
N THR A 235 -1.53 -1.34 -10.24
CA THR A 235 -1.81 -1.70 -11.62
C THR A 235 -0.55 -1.56 -12.45
N MET A 236 -0.52 -2.10 -13.65
CA MET A 236 0.63 -1.91 -14.56
C MET A 236 0.90 -0.42 -14.78
N SER A 237 -0.12 0.36 -15.13
CA SER A 237 0.00 1.80 -15.34
C SER A 237 0.53 2.55 -14.11
N HIS A 238 0.01 2.23 -12.91
CA HIS A 238 0.46 2.88 -11.67
C HIS A 238 1.90 2.52 -11.31
N ASN A 239 2.20 1.22 -11.32
CA ASN A 239 3.48 0.70 -10.88
C ASN A 239 4.62 1.07 -11.84
N THR A 240 4.36 1.10 -13.15
CA THR A 240 5.32 1.54 -14.17
C THR A 240 5.73 2.99 -13.94
N LYS A 241 4.77 3.91 -13.69
CA LYS A 241 5.06 5.30 -13.32
C LYS A 241 5.88 5.39 -12.03
N ALA A 242 5.57 4.55 -11.05
CA ALA A 242 6.31 4.52 -9.79
C ALA A 242 7.75 4.04 -9.98
N ILE A 243 7.97 2.98 -10.75
CA ILE A 243 9.32 2.49 -11.08
C ILE A 243 10.10 3.55 -11.86
N TYR A 244 9.48 4.19 -12.86
CA TYR A 244 10.09 5.32 -13.57
C TYR A 244 10.54 6.41 -12.60
N GLN A 245 9.65 6.86 -11.71
CA GLN A 245 9.94 7.89 -10.71
C GLN A 245 11.11 7.50 -9.78
N ARG A 246 11.26 6.24 -9.43
CA ARG A 246 12.37 5.76 -8.60
C ARG A 246 13.72 6.00 -9.25
N TYR A 247 13.83 5.85 -10.56
CA TYR A 247 15.07 5.99 -11.32
C TYR A 247 15.31 7.40 -11.85
N MET A 248 14.27 8.06 -12.34
CA MET A 248 14.35 9.37 -13.01
C MET A 248 13.96 10.55 -12.12
N GLY A 249 13.28 10.29 -10.99
CA GLY A 249 12.75 11.35 -10.13
C GLY A 249 11.59 12.09 -10.78
N TRP A 250 11.50 13.41 -10.52
CA TRP A 250 10.42 14.25 -11.00
C TRP A 250 10.62 14.79 -12.42
N TYR A 251 11.86 14.77 -12.91
CA TYR A 251 12.22 15.35 -14.22
C TYR A 251 11.97 14.34 -15.34
N ASP A 252 11.20 14.77 -16.33
CA ASP A 252 10.76 13.95 -17.46
C ASP A 252 11.73 13.97 -18.67
N GLY A 253 12.90 14.63 -18.56
CA GLY A 253 13.87 14.76 -19.62
C GLY A 253 13.60 15.93 -20.60
N ASN A 254 12.45 16.62 -20.48
CA ASN A 254 12.14 17.77 -21.32
C ASN A 254 12.66 19.07 -20.70
N PRO A 255 13.63 19.78 -21.31
CA PRO A 255 14.16 21.03 -20.75
C PRO A 255 13.11 22.12 -20.51
N ALA A 256 11.99 22.13 -21.24
CA ALA A 256 10.90 23.08 -21.03
C ALA A 256 10.18 22.87 -19.68
N ASN A 257 10.22 21.65 -19.14
CA ASN A 257 9.60 21.30 -17.86
C ASN A 257 10.54 21.45 -16.67
N LEU A 258 11.83 21.77 -16.90
CA LEU A 258 12.81 21.88 -15.82
C LEU A 258 12.46 22.99 -14.80
N ASN A 259 11.91 24.10 -15.27
CA ASN A 259 11.48 25.23 -14.43
C ASN A 259 10.11 25.73 -14.89
N ALA A 260 9.12 24.83 -14.87
CA ALA A 260 7.76 25.15 -15.27
C ALA A 260 7.11 26.18 -14.32
N LEU A 261 6.16 26.98 -14.82
CA LEU A 261 5.38 27.86 -13.99
C LEU A 261 4.59 27.08 -12.92
N PRO A 262 4.41 27.63 -11.71
CA PRO A 262 3.51 27.05 -10.72
C PRO A 262 2.08 26.87 -11.26
N PRO A 263 1.28 25.95 -10.68
CA PRO A 263 -0.02 25.55 -11.26
C PRO A 263 -0.98 26.71 -11.55
N VAL A 264 -1.13 27.68 -10.64
CA VAL A 264 -2.07 28.79 -10.83
C VAL A 264 -1.62 29.77 -11.92
N PRO A 265 -0.37 30.30 -11.94
CA PRO A 265 0.13 31.09 -13.04
C PRO A 265 0.08 30.37 -14.39
N ALA A 266 0.44 29.08 -14.43
CA ALA A 266 0.37 28.27 -15.64
C ALA A 266 -1.07 28.16 -16.16
N ALA A 267 -2.01 27.86 -15.29
CA ALA A 267 -3.43 27.72 -15.62
C ALA A 267 -4.01 29.01 -16.23
N LYS A 268 -3.69 30.18 -15.64
CA LYS A 268 -4.12 31.48 -16.20
C LYS A 268 -3.63 31.66 -17.63
N LYS A 269 -2.37 31.30 -17.91
CA LYS A 269 -1.82 31.38 -19.27
C LYS A 269 -2.47 30.39 -20.23
N TYR A 270 -2.66 29.15 -19.80
CA TYR A 270 -3.35 28.16 -20.63
C TYR A 270 -4.76 28.62 -20.99
N VAL A 271 -5.55 29.11 -20.02
CA VAL A 271 -6.91 29.57 -20.27
C VAL A 271 -6.92 30.79 -21.23
N GLU A 272 -5.99 31.74 -21.05
CA GLU A 272 -5.81 32.87 -21.97
C GLU A 272 -5.55 32.38 -23.41
N TYR A 273 -4.55 31.50 -23.61
CA TYR A 273 -4.19 30.94 -24.92
C TYR A 273 -5.29 30.07 -25.54
N MET A 274 -6.10 29.41 -24.73
CA MET A 274 -7.21 28.59 -25.20
C MET A 274 -8.48 29.42 -25.56
N GLY A 275 -8.44 30.73 -25.43
CA GLY A 275 -9.53 31.64 -25.80
C GLY A 275 -10.49 32.00 -24.66
N GLY A 276 -10.05 31.82 -23.41
CA GLY A 276 -10.80 32.15 -22.20
C GLY A 276 -11.64 31.00 -21.64
N GLU A 277 -12.15 31.18 -20.43
CA GLU A 277 -12.89 30.14 -19.68
C GLU A 277 -14.07 29.56 -20.47
N ALA A 278 -14.90 30.40 -21.10
CA ALA A 278 -16.07 29.98 -21.84
C ALA A 278 -15.70 29.12 -23.06
N ALA A 279 -14.63 29.46 -23.78
CA ALA A 279 -14.16 28.68 -24.92
C ALA A 279 -13.65 27.30 -24.49
N VAL A 280 -12.90 27.23 -23.39
CA VAL A 280 -12.42 25.96 -22.81
C VAL A 280 -13.60 25.08 -22.41
N LEU A 281 -14.57 25.60 -21.66
CA LEU A 281 -15.71 24.83 -21.16
C LEU A 281 -16.62 24.34 -22.30
N THR A 282 -16.84 25.16 -23.32
CA THR A 282 -17.62 24.75 -24.49
C THR A 282 -16.99 23.54 -25.20
N ARG A 283 -15.67 23.58 -25.44
CA ARG A 283 -14.94 22.48 -26.08
C ARG A 283 -14.89 21.26 -25.17
N ALA A 284 -14.57 21.44 -23.88
CA ALA A 284 -14.47 20.33 -22.92
C ALA A 284 -15.82 19.60 -22.76
N ARG A 285 -16.97 20.29 -22.84
CA ARG A 285 -18.28 19.61 -22.86
C ARG A 285 -18.50 18.76 -24.12
N ALA A 286 -18.07 19.24 -25.26
CA ALA A 286 -18.14 18.47 -26.50
C ALA A 286 -17.26 17.21 -26.42
N ASP A 287 -16.08 17.31 -25.83
CA ASP A 287 -15.16 16.20 -25.62
C ASP A 287 -15.68 15.23 -24.53
N TYR A 288 -16.33 15.74 -23.48
CA TYR A 288 -17.04 14.91 -22.51
C TYR A 288 -18.11 14.02 -23.18
N GLY A 289 -18.87 14.58 -24.11
CA GLY A 289 -19.86 13.84 -24.89
C GLY A 289 -19.28 12.74 -25.78
N LYS A 290 -17.98 12.81 -26.10
CA LYS A 290 -17.22 11.76 -26.82
C LYS A 290 -16.62 10.71 -25.89
N GLY A 291 -16.66 10.90 -24.57
CA GLY A 291 -16.02 10.03 -23.59
C GLY A 291 -14.54 10.32 -23.34
N GLU A 292 -14.01 11.46 -23.79
CA GLU A 292 -12.59 11.84 -23.61
C GLU A 292 -12.33 12.39 -22.21
N TYR A 293 -12.76 11.68 -21.16
CA TYR A 293 -12.78 12.16 -19.78
C TYR A 293 -11.39 12.55 -19.25
N ARG A 294 -10.33 11.85 -19.63
CA ARG A 294 -8.94 12.19 -19.23
C ARG A 294 -8.57 13.59 -19.74
N TRP A 295 -8.86 13.88 -21.01
CA TRP A 295 -8.61 15.18 -21.61
C TRP A 295 -9.47 16.28 -20.99
N VAL A 296 -10.76 15.99 -20.79
CA VAL A 296 -11.69 16.92 -20.13
C VAL A 296 -11.17 17.29 -18.73
N ALA A 297 -10.68 16.34 -17.96
CA ALA A 297 -10.11 16.59 -16.64
C ALA A 297 -8.86 17.49 -16.74
N GLU A 298 -7.99 17.26 -17.73
CA GLU A 298 -6.80 18.09 -17.95
C GLU A 298 -7.15 19.53 -18.36
N ALA A 299 -8.13 19.72 -19.22
CA ALA A 299 -8.56 21.03 -19.68
C ALA A 299 -9.36 21.80 -18.61
N ALA A 300 -10.37 21.15 -18.01
CA ALA A 300 -11.23 21.79 -17.02
C ALA A 300 -10.46 22.19 -15.74
N LYS A 301 -9.46 21.41 -15.31
CA LYS A 301 -8.62 21.78 -14.17
C LYS A 301 -7.92 23.13 -14.38
N GLN A 302 -7.55 23.49 -15.63
CA GLN A 302 -6.92 24.79 -15.89
C GLN A 302 -7.88 25.93 -15.57
N VAL A 303 -9.16 25.79 -15.91
CA VAL A 303 -10.18 26.81 -15.55
C VAL A 303 -10.36 26.87 -14.04
N VAL A 304 -10.44 25.73 -13.34
CA VAL A 304 -10.59 25.69 -11.87
C VAL A 304 -9.39 26.31 -11.16
N PHE A 305 -8.16 26.10 -11.65
CA PHE A 305 -6.95 26.70 -11.07
C PHE A 305 -6.83 28.20 -11.40
N ALA A 306 -7.26 28.61 -12.60
CA ALA A 306 -7.24 30.02 -13.00
C ALA A 306 -8.30 30.85 -12.26
N ASN A 307 -9.49 30.26 -12.07
CA ASN A 307 -10.65 30.87 -11.40
C ASN A 307 -11.34 29.82 -10.51
N PRO A 308 -10.97 29.74 -9.23
CA PRO A 308 -11.54 28.77 -8.30
C PRO A 308 -13.02 29.00 -7.97
N ASP A 309 -13.61 30.13 -8.37
CA ASP A 309 -15.02 30.43 -8.16
C ASP A 309 -15.91 30.00 -9.33
N ASN A 310 -15.31 29.56 -10.44
CA ASN A 310 -16.05 29.05 -11.59
C ASN A 310 -16.73 27.72 -11.28
N ARG A 311 -18.00 27.79 -10.87
CA ARG A 311 -18.80 26.61 -10.49
C ARG A 311 -19.01 25.65 -11.67
N GLU A 312 -19.17 26.17 -12.88
CA GLU A 312 -19.38 25.37 -14.08
C GLU A 312 -18.16 24.49 -14.40
N ALA A 313 -16.95 25.07 -14.28
CA ALA A 313 -15.70 24.33 -14.43
C ALA A 313 -15.54 23.25 -13.36
N LYS A 314 -15.85 23.55 -12.10
CA LYS A 314 -15.83 22.57 -11.00
C LYS A 314 -16.77 21.38 -11.27
N LEU A 315 -17.99 21.66 -11.71
CA LEU A 315 -18.95 20.58 -11.99
C LEU A 315 -18.51 19.72 -13.17
N LEU A 316 -18.05 20.32 -14.27
CA LEU A 316 -17.56 19.55 -15.43
C LEU A 316 -16.32 18.71 -15.08
N LEU A 317 -15.41 19.28 -14.30
CA LEU A 317 -14.24 18.51 -13.79
C LEU A 317 -14.68 17.37 -12.88
N ALA A 318 -15.64 17.61 -11.98
CA ALA A 318 -16.18 16.58 -11.10
C ALA A 318 -16.83 15.43 -11.91
N ASP A 319 -17.61 15.76 -12.92
CA ASP A 319 -18.26 14.75 -13.79
C ASP A 319 -17.21 13.92 -14.55
N ALA A 320 -16.14 14.55 -15.05
CA ALA A 320 -15.04 13.84 -15.71
C ALA A 320 -14.28 12.92 -14.74
N LEU A 321 -13.95 13.41 -13.53
CA LEU A 321 -13.29 12.60 -12.50
C LEU A 321 -14.16 11.42 -12.05
N GLU A 322 -15.47 11.61 -11.96
CA GLU A 322 -16.40 10.53 -11.59
C GLU A 322 -16.41 9.41 -12.63
N GLN A 323 -16.43 9.74 -13.93
CA GLN A 323 -16.31 8.76 -15.00
C GLN A 323 -14.95 8.04 -14.97
N MET A 324 -13.86 8.76 -14.76
CA MET A 324 -12.53 8.17 -14.58
C MET A 324 -12.48 7.26 -13.36
N GLY A 325 -13.19 7.61 -12.28
CA GLY A 325 -13.30 6.77 -11.09
C GLY A 325 -14.03 5.45 -11.37
N TYR A 326 -15.11 5.48 -12.13
CA TYR A 326 -15.85 4.27 -12.49
C TYR A 326 -15.07 3.35 -13.44
N GLN A 327 -14.18 3.90 -14.26
CA GLN A 327 -13.34 3.16 -15.18
C GLN A 327 -12.01 2.69 -14.58
N ALA A 328 -11.65 3.16 -13.37
CA ALA A 328 -10.36 2.88 -12.77
C ALA A 328 -10.24 1.42 -12.35
N GLU A 329 -9.21 0.73 -12.86
CA GLU A 329 -8.80 -0.60 -12.42
C GLU A 329 -8.30 -0.58 -10.96
N SER A 330 -7.55 0.46 -10.59
CA SER A 330 -7.01 0.64 -9.24
C SER A 330 -8.06 1.17 -8.28
N GLY A 331 -8.30 0.46 -7.17
CA GLY A 331 -9.15 0.93 -6.07
C GLY A 331 -8.70 2.26 -5.47
N PRO A 332 -7.40 2.50 -5.19
CA PRO A 332 -6.90 3.82 -4.80
C PRO A 332 -7.17 4.93 -5.82
N TRP A 333 -6.95 4.69 -7.11
CA TRP A 333 -7.28 5.69 -8.14
C TRP A 333 -8.77 6.00 -8.17
N ARG A 334 -9.61 4.95 -8.13
CA ARG A 334 -11.06 5.09 -8.03
C ARG A 334 -11.44 6.01 -6.86
N SER A 335 -10.92 5.72 -5.68
CA SER A 335 -11.22 6.49 -4.47
C SER A 335 -10.77 7.95 -4.59
N ILE A 336 -9.57 8.20 -5.15
CA ILE A 336 -9.03 9.56 -5.35
C ILE A 336 -9.90 10.33 -6.35
N TYR A 337 -10.27 9.73 -7.48
CA TYR A 337 -11.12 10.38 -8.46
C TYR A 337 -12.51 10.71 -7.90
N LEU A 338 -13.16 9.75 -7.23
CA LEU A 338 -14.49 9.97 -6.64
C LEU A 338 -14.47 10.97 -5.49
N GLN A 339 -13.42 10.94 -4.65
CA GLN A 339 -13.23 11.93 -3.59
C GLN A 339 -13.02 13.34 -4.17
N GLY A 340 -12.17 13.47 -5.19
CA GLY A 340 -11.96 14.74 -5.88
C GLY A 340 -13.24 15.28 -6.53
N ALA A 341 -14.04 14.42 -7.16
CA ALA A 341 -15.35 14.80 -7.70
C ALA A 341 -16.30 15.29 -6.61
N TRP A 342 -16.33 14.60 -5.46
CA TRP A 342 -17.14 14.98 -4.33
C TRP A 342 -16.73 16.35 -3.75
N GLU A 343 -15.43 16.59 -3.56
CA GLU A 343 -14.87 17.83 -3.04
C GLU A 343 -15.15 19.03 -3.97
N LEU A 344 -15.07 18.85 -5.28
CA LEU A 344 -15.40 19.89 -6.26
C LEU A 344 -16.87 20.33 -6.18
N ARG A 345 -17.78 19.39 -5.86
CA ARG A 345 -19.22 19.66 -5.73
C ARG A 345 -19.62 20.23 -4.36
N ASN A 346 -18.96 19.78 -3.29
CA ASN A 346 -19.40 20.00 -1.91
C ASN A 346 -18.40 20.81 -1.05
N GLY A 347 -17.18 21.04 -1.55
CA GLY A 347 -16.09 21.60 -0.76
C GLY A 347 -15.34 20.57 0.08
N LEU A 348 -14.34 21.00 0.82
CA LEU A 348 -13.52 20.13 1.64
C LEU A 348 -14.33 19.58 2.83
N PRO A 349 -14.15 18.30 3.21
CA PRO A 349 -14.77 17.73 4.40
C PRO A 349 -14.40 18.56 5.65
N GLN A 350 -15.40 18.94 6.44
CA GLN A 350 -15.18 19.64 7.70
C GLN A 350 -14.98 18.63 8.83
N GLY A 351 -14.06 18.92 9.75
CA GLY A 351 -14.05 18.29 11.06
C GLY A 351 -13.28 16.97 11.22
N LEU A 352 -12.33 16.66 10.36
CA LEU A 352 -11.35 15.58 10.63
C LEU A 352 -9.98 16.20 10.99
N PRO A 353 -9.76 16.64 12.25
CA PRO A 353 -8.43 17.07 12.66
C PRO A 353 -7.54 15.84 12.79
N VAL A 354 -6.76 15.52 11.77
CA VAL A 354 -5.67 14.56 11.92
C VAL A 354 -4.53 15.30 12.62
N SER A 355 -4.49 15.19 13.95
CA SER A 355 -3.35 15.70 14.72
C SER A 355 -2.27 14.62 14.78
N THR A 356 -1.16 14.87 14.10
CA THR A 356 0.08 14.07 14.27
C THR A 356 0.86 14.49 15.52
N ALA A 357 0.33 15.43 16.29
CA ALA A 357 0.95 16.03 17.48
C ALA A 357 0.10 15.81 18.73
N SER A 358 -0.47 14.62 18.89
CA SER A 358 -1.18 14.29 20.13
C SER A 358 -0.20 14.27 21.33
N PRO A 359 -0.64 14.66 22.54
CA PRO A 359 0.25 14.75 23.71
C PRO A 359 0.95 13.43 24.05
N ASP A 360 0.34 12.29 23.79
CA ASP A 360 0.93 10.96 23.99
C ASP A 360 2.06 10.67 23.00
N VAL A 361 1.90 11.02 21.73
CA VAL A 361 2.96 10.89 20.72
C VAL A 361 4.16 11.77 21.09
N ILE A 362 3.92 13.04 21.46
CA ILE A 362 5.02 13.96 21.84
C ILE A 362 5.75 13.46 23.08
N ARG A 363 5.04 12.98 24.11
CA ARG A 363 5.67 12.43 25.32
C ARG A 363 6.48 11.17 25.07
N ALA A 364 6.12 10.39 24.09
CA ALA A 364 6.84 9.17 23.71
C ALA A 364 8.09 9.41 22.85
N MET A 365 8.27 10.62 22.32
CA MET A 365 9.44 10.94 21.48
C MET A 365 10.70 11.04 22.33
N PRO A 366 11.80 10.37 21.92
CA PRO A 366 13.14 10.68 22.46
C PRO A 366 13.50 12.14 22.15
N PRO A 367 14.33 12.80 23.01
CA PRO A 367 14.68 14.22 22.82
C PRO A 367 15.21 14.56 21.41
N ALA A 368 16.08 13.72 20.84
CA ALA A 368 16.59 13.94 19.49
C ALA A 368 15.46 13.97 18.45
N MET A 369 14.53 13.00 18.51
CA MET A 369 13.38 12.95 17.60
C MET A 369 12.44 14.14 17.83
N LEU A 370 12.31 14.64 19.06
CA LEU A 370 11.51 15.82 19.35
C LEU A 370 12.10 17.07 18.67
N PHE A 371 13.43 17.24 18.69
CA PHE A 371 14.08 18.35 17.98
C PHE A 371 13.93 18.22 16.47
N ASP A 372 14.09 17.03 15.90
CA ASP A 372 13.84 16.79 14.48
C ASP A 372 12.38 17.07 14.10
N TYR A 373 11.43 16.68 14.96
CA TYR A 373 10.01 16.97 14.78
C TYR A 373 9.71 18.47 14.85
N LEU A 374 10.36 19.20 15.75
CA LEU A 374 10.20 20.66 15.84
C LEU A 374 10.80 21.37 14.63
N SER A 375 11.97 20.91 14.14
CA SER A 375 12.65 21.54 13.01
C SER A 375 11.80 21.61 11.73
N VAL A 376 10.94 20.60 11.49
CA VAL A 376 10.05 20.58 10.32
C VAL A 376 8.75 21.39 10.52
N ARG A 377 8.55 22.00 11.69
CA ARG A 377 7.36 22.79 12.04
C ARG A 377 7.65 24.25 12.27
N LEU A 378 8.90 24.60 12.45
CA LEU A 378 9.31 25.99 12.61
C LEU A 378 9.35 26.64 11.24
N ASP A 379 8.76 27.82 11.17
CA ASP A 379 8.91 28.73 10.03
C ASP A 379 10.25 29.47 10.23
N GLY A 380 11.18 29.25 9.29
CA GLY A 380 12.55 29.75 9.38
C GLY A 380 12.73 31.14 8.78
#